data_048bd36b855e9b624d131f8c72f7dcd1
#
_entry.id   048bd36b855e9b624d131f8c72f7dcd1
#
_cell.length_a   1.000
_cell.length_b   1.000
_cell.length_c   1.000
_cell.angle_alpha   90.00
_cell.angle_beta   90.00
_cell.angle_gamma   90.00
#
_symmetry.space_group_name_H-M   'P 1'
#
loop_
_entity.id
_entity.type
_entity.pdbx_description
1 polymer ?
#
loop_
_entity_poly.entity_id
_entity_poly.type
_entity_poly.pdbx_seq_one_letter_code
_entity_poly.pdbx_strand_id
1 'polypeptide(L)'
;DTWTTFLVGLAASVGAGISMGFTEAASDDGQLSGRGSPVKRGISAGVMTTLGGLGHALPYLIPHFWTATITAMVVVFIELWAIAWIQNRYMQTPFLRAAFQVVVGGALVFAAGAIIGGG
;
A
#
# COMPACT_ATOMS: atom_id res chain seq x y z
N ASP A 1 -17.42 13.97 -1.86
CA ASP A 1 -18.12 13.13 -0.90
C ASP A 1 -17.38 11.79 -0.67
N THR A 2 -17.82 11.04 0.30
CA THR A 2 -17.13 9.79 0.65
C THR A 2 -17.27 8.73 -0.44
N TRP A 3 -18.38 8.70 -1.14
CA TRP A 3 -18.56 7.76 -2.24
C TRP A 3 -17.58 8.03 -3.38
N THR A 4 -17.43 9.28 -3.78
CA THR A 4 -16.47 9.66 -4.82
C THR A 4 -15.05 9.34 -4.38
N THR A 5 -14.70 9.61 -3.11
CA THR A 5 -13.40 9.26 -2.56
C THR A 5 -13.18 7.74 -2.62
N PHE A 6 -14.19 6.95 -2.30
CA PHE A 6 -14.10 5.49 -2.40
C PHE A 6 -13.84 5.05 -3.85
N LEU A 7 -14.59 5.61 -4.80
CA LEU A 7 -14.41 5.24 -6.22
C LEU A 7 -13.01 5.59 -6.73
N VAL A 8 -12.50 6.76 -6.34
CA VAL A 8 -11.13 7.17 -6.71
C VAL A 8 -10.13 6.21 -6.09
N GLY A 9 -10.31 5.87 -4.82
CA GLY A 9 -9.44 4.92 -4.12
C GLY A 9 -9.48 3.53 -4.74
N LEU A 10 -10.66 3.07 -5.13
CA LEU A 10 -10.83 1.79 -5.81
C LEU A 10 -10.07 1.77 -7.15
N ALA A 11 -10.28 2.80 -7.96
CA ALA A 11 -9.60 2.89 -9.25
C ALA A 11 -8.09 2.96 -9.09
N ALA A 12 -7.61 3.75 -8.13
CA ALA A 12 -6.18 3.86 -7.85
C ALA A 12 -5.59 2.54 -7.37
N SER A 13 -6.30 1.83 -6.50
CA SER A 13 -5.84 0.55 -5.96
C SER A 13 -5.72 -0.51 -7.05
N VAL A 14 -6.73 -0.62 -7.91
CA VAL A 14 -6.71 -1.58 -9.02
C VAL A 14 -5.62 -1.19 -10.03
N GLY A 15 -5.52 0.09 -10.38
CA GLY A 15 -4.51 0.58 -11.30
C GLY A 15 -3.09 0.34 -10.77
N ALA A 16 -2.85 0.66 -9.51
CA ALA A 16 -1.56 0.43 -8.88
C ALA A 16 -1.24 -1.07 -8.82
N GLY A 17 -2.24 -1.91 -8.51
CA GLY A 17 -2.05 -3.36 -8.48
C GLY A 17 -1.64 -3.91 -9.84
N ILE A 18 -2.30 -3.47 -10.90
CA ILE A 18 -1.97 -3.87 -12.27
C ILE A 18 -0.55 -3.41 -12.61
N SER A 19 -0.23 -2.15 -12.36
CA SER A 19 1.09 -1.58 -12.64
C SER A 19 2.20 -2.31 -11.89
N MET A 20 2.03 -2.50 -10.59
CA MET A 20 3.04 -3.18 -9.76
C MET A 20 3.20 -4.64 -10.15
N GLY A 21 2.09 -5.31 -10.49
CA GLY A 21 2.13 -6.70 -10.94
C GLY A 21 2.91 -6.86 -12.22
N PHE A 22 2.67 -6.02 -13.21
CA PHE A 22 3.40 -6.06 -14.48
C PHE A 22 4.87 -5.68 -14.29
N THR A 23 5.16 -4.68 -13.47
CA THR A 23 6.53 -4.27 -13.19
C THR A 23 7.31 -5.41 -12.56
N GLU A 24 6.76 -6.09 -11.57
CA GLU A 24 7.43 -7.22 -10.92
C GLU A 24 7.63 -8.38 -11.90
N ALA A 25 6.60 -8.72 -12.68
CA ALA A 25 6.71 -9.81 -13.66
C ALA A 25 7.77 -9.52 -14.72
N ALA A 26 7.97 -8.26 -15.09
CA ALA A 26 8.92 -7.85 -16.09
C ALA A 26 10.34 -7.61 -15.55
N SER A 27 10.53 -7.66 -14.23
CA SER A 27 11.81 -7.26 -13.63
C SER A 27 12.95 -8.24 -13.92
N ASP A 28 12.67 -9.54 -14.02
CA ASP A 28 13.64 -10.55 -14.41
C ASP A 28 12.92 -11.87 -14.74
N ASP A 29 13.67 -12.85 -15.28
CA ASP A 29 13.11 -14.15 -15.63
C ASP A 29 13.07 -15.11 -14.45
N GLY A 30 13.58 -14.71 -13.30
CA GLY A 30 13.61 -15.50 -12.08
C GLY A 30 14.76 -16.48 -12.00
N GLN A 31 15.49 -16.72 -13.08
CA GLN A 31 16.59 -17.68 -13.09
C GLN A 31 17.86 -17.08 -12.53
N LEU A 32 18.23 -15.88 -12.99
CA LEU A 32 19.44 -15.21 -12.52
C LEU A 32 19.32 -14.73 -11.08
N SER A 33 18.16 -14.20 -10.71
CA SER A 33 17.93 -13.71 -9.35
C SER A 33 17.63 -14.79 -8.34
N GLY A 34 17.18 -15.97 -8.78
CA GLY A 34 16.75 -17.04 -7.89
C GLY A 34 15.44 -16.74 -7.15
N ARG A 35 14.70 -15.70 -7.57
CA ARG A 35 13.50 -15.26 -6.87
C ARG A 35 12.24 -16.01 -7.27
N GLY A 36 12.35 -16.94 -8.22
CA GLY A 36 11.25 -17.76 -8.66
C GLY A 36 10.50 -17.19 -9.86
N SER A 37 9.33 -17.73 -10.15
CA SER A 37 8.54 -17.39 -11.34
C SER A 37 8.15 -15.92 -11.36
N PRO A 38 8.48 -15.17 -12.44
CA PRO A 38 8.05 -13.79 -12.58
C PRO A 38 6.53 -13.62 -12.56
N VAL A 39 5.80 -14.57 -13.14
CA VAL A 39 4.33 -14.50 -13.18
C VAL A 39 3.75 -14.62 -11.78
N LYS A 40 4.22 -15.58 -10.99
CA LYS A 40 3.75 -15.74 -9.61
C LYS A 40 4.06 -14.52 -8.76
N ARG A 41 5.27 -13.97 -8.90
CA ARG A 41 5.66 -12.76 -8.18
C ARG A 41 4.82 -11.56 -8.60
N GLY A 42 4.55 -11.44 -9.90
CA GLY A 42 3.72 -10.36 -10.42
C GLY A 42 2.30 -10.43 -9.90
N ILE A 43 1.69 -11.61 -9.91
CA ILE A 43 0.35 -11.81 -9.38
C ILE A 43 0.31 -11.48 -7.89
N SER A 44 1.27 -11.97 -7.12
CA SER A 44 1.35 -11.68 -5.68
C SER A 44 1.49 -10.19 -5.42
N ALA A 45 2.39 -9.50 -6.12
CA ALA A 45 2.59 -8.07 -5.96
C ALA A 45 1.32 -7.29 -6.32
N GLY A 46 0.68 -7.66 -7.43
CA GLY A 46 -0.54 -7.01 -7.87
C GLY A 46 -1.70 -7.17 -6.89
N VAL A 47 -1.91 -8.41 -6.43
CA VAL A 47 -2.99 -8.72 -5.47
C VAL A 47 -2.75 -7.99 -4.15
N MET A 48 -1.53 -8.05 -3.62
CA MET A 48 -1.21 -7.42 -2.34
C MET A 48 -1.31 -5.91 -2.42
N THR A 49 -0.88 -5.31 -3.53
CA THR A 49 -0.98 -3.86 -3.74
C THR A 49 -2.45 -3.43 -3.81
N THR A 50 -3.27 -4.18 -4.53
CA THR A 50 -4.70 -3.89 -4.63
C THR A 50 -5.39 -4.01 -3.27
N LEU A 51 -5.12 -5.09 -2.54
CA LEU A 51 -5.72 -5.30 -1.22
C LEU A 51 -5.30 -4.21 -0.23
N GLY A 52 -4.03 -3.80 -0.25
CA GLY A 52 -3.54 -2.72 0.61
C GLY A 52 -4.25 -1.41 0.30
N GLY A 53 -4.38 -1.07 -0.98
CA GLY A 53 -5.09 0.13 -1.39
C GLY A 53 -6.57 0.10 -1.04
N LEU A 54 -7.23 -1.03 -1.22
CA LEU A 54 -8.63 -1.18 -0.84
C LEU A 54 -8.83 -1.02 0.67
N GLY A 55 -7.89 -1.49 1.48
CA GLY A 55 -7.94 -1.29 2.93
C GLY A 55 -8.03 0.19 3.30
N HIS A 56 -7.37 1.07 2.54
CA HIS A 56 -7.44 2.52 2.75
C HIS A 56 -8.73 3.13 2.20
N ALA A 57 -9.30 2.55 1.14
CA ALA A 57 -10.47 3.10 0.47
C ALA A 57 -11.78 2.67 1.12
N LEU A 58 -11.84 1.44 1.66
CA LEU A 58 -13.07 0.89 2.22
C LEU A 58 -13.71 1.76 3.31
N PRO A 59 -12.96 2.42 4.21
CA PRO A 59 -13.58 3.30 5.21
C PRO A 59 -14.43 4.41 4.60
N TYR A 60 -14.18 4.80 3.36
CA TYR A 60 -14.93 5.85 2.69
C TYR A 60 -16.31 5.40 2.19
N LEU A 61 -16.67 4.14 2.42
CA LEU A 61 -18.07 3.71 2.34
C LEU A 61 -18.91 4.27 3.49
N ILE A 62 -18.28 4.75 4.56
CA ILE A 62 -18.95 5.43 5.66
C ILE A 62 -19.39 6.82 5.19
N PRO A 63 -20.68 7.20 5.36
CA PRO A 63 -21.19 8.49 4.83
C PRO A 63 -20.56 9.73 5.46
N HIS A 64 -20.07 9.64 6.69
CA HIS A 64 -19.48 10.78 7.40
C HIS A 64 -18.00 10.91 7.09
N PHE A 65 -17.61 11.99 6.42
CA PHE A 65 -16.24 12.20 5.95
C PHE A 65 -15.19 12.09 7.07
N TRP A 66 -15.44 12.77 8.20
CA TRP A 66 -14.44 12.75 9.28
C TRP A 66 -14.31 11.38 9.92
N THR A 67 -15.41 10.67 10.12
CA THR A 67 -15.38 9.31 10.64
C THR A 67 -14.63 8.39 9.66
N ALA A 68 -14.92 8.50 8.37
CA ALA A 68 -14.24 7.72 7.34
C ALA A 68 -12.74 8.01 7.32
N THR A 69 -12.36 9.28 7.39
CA THR A 69 -10.95 9.70 7.36
C THR A 69 -10.20 9.21 8.58
N ILE A 70 -10.77 9.33 9.78
CA ILE A 70 -10.13 8.83 11.00
C ILE A 70 -9.98 7.31 10.93
N THR A 71 -11.00 6.60 10.45
CA THR A 71 -10.94 5.15 10.28
C THR A 71 -9.84 4.77 9.28
N ALA A 72 -9.74 5.49 8.18
CA ALA A 72 -8.68 5.26 7.19
C ALA A 72 -7.29 5.48 7.78
N MET A 73 -7.11 6.51 8.60
CA MET A 73 -5.84 6.78 9.27
C MET A 73 -5.46 5.66 10.24
N VAL A 74 -6.43 5.12 10.97
CA VAL A 74 -6.21 3.98 11.87
C VAL A 74 -5.78 2.75 11.06
N VAL A 75 -6.47 2.47 9.95
CA VAL A 75 -6.12 1.35 9.07
C VAL A 75 -4.70 1.50 8.53
N VAL A 76 -4.34 2.69 8.06
CA VAL A 76 -2.98 2.97 7.57
C VAL A 76 -1.94 2.74 8.67
N PHE A 77 -2.21 3.23 9.88
CA PHE A 77 -1.30 3.05 11.00
C PHE A 77 -1.06 1.56 11.29
N ILE A 78 -2.15 0.77 11.34
CA ILE A 78 -2.06 -0.68 11.55
C ILE A 78 -1.28 -1.33 10.42
N GLU A 79 -1.55 -0.98 9.16
CA GLU A 79 -0.86 -1.55 8.01
C GLU A 79 0.63 -1.23 8.03
N LEU A 80 1.00 0.01 8.37
CA LEU A 80 2.40 0.41 8.43
C LEU A 80 3.16 -0.38 9.50
N TRP A 81 2.57 -0.59 10.66
CA TRP A 81 3.21 -1.39 11.71
C TRP A 81 3.26 -2.87 11.35
N ALA A 82 2.24 -3.38 10.64
CA ALA A 82 2.27 -4.74 10.12
C ALA A 82 3.42 -4.92 9.12
N ILE A 83 3.62 -3.94 8.22
CA ILE A 83 4.73 -3.96 7.27
C ILE A 83 6.07 -3.97 8.00
N ALA A 84 6.24 -3.11 9.01
CA ALA A 84 7.47 -3.06 9.80
C ALA A 84 7.74 -4.40 10.48
N TRP A 85 6.70 -5.02 11.05
CA TRP A 85 6.81 -6.31 11.71
C TRP A 85 7.23 -7.41 10.73
N ILE A 86 6.59 -7.43 9.54
CA ILE A 86 6.91 -8.40 8.49
C ILE A 86 8.36 -8.24 8.03
N GLN A 87 8.83 -7.00 7.83
CA GLN A 87 10.20 -6.75 7.44
C GLN A 87 11.18 -7.24 8.49
N ASN A 88 10.88 -7.02 9.76
CA ASN A 88 11.74 -7.49 10.84
C ASN A 88 11.74 -9.03 10.92
N ARG A 89 10.56 -9.64 10.83
CA ARG A 89 10.40 -11.08 11.06
C ARG A 89 10.91 -11.93 9.91
N TYR A 90 10.65 -11.52 8.68
CA TYR A 90 10.88 -12.35 7.49
C TYR A 90 12.01 -11.85 6.60
N MET A 91 12.33 -10.57 6.65
CA MET A 91 13.35 -9.98 5.80
C MET A 91 14.63 -9.65 6.57
N GLN A 92 14.68 -10.01 7.85
CA GLN A 92 15.84 -9.82 8.73
C GLN A 92 16.28 -8.34 8.83
N THR A 93 15.36 -7.42 8.57
CA THR A 93 15.61 -6.00 8.74
C THR A 93 15.54 -5.67 10.23
N PRO A 94 16.51 -4.94 10.81
CA PRO A 94 16.41 -4.52 12.20
C PRO A 94 15.12 -3.75 12.44
N PHE A 95 14.45 -4.04 13.54
CA PHE A 95 13.13 -3.45 13.82
C PHE A 95 13.16 -1.93 13.78
N LEU A 96 14.17 -1.32 14.38
CA LEU A 96 14.29 0.14 14.40
C LEU A 96 14.43 0.72 13.00
N ARG A 97 15.18 0.04 12.13
CA ARG A 97 15.34 0.47 10.73
C ARG A 97 14.03 0.35 9.97
N ALA A 98 13.33 -0.78 10.14
CA ALA A 98 12.04 -1.00 9.49
C ALA A 98 11.01 0.04 9.97
N ALA A 99 10.94 0.28 11.27
CA ALA A 99 10.04 1.27 11.84
C ALA A 99 10.36 2.68 11.33
N PHE A 100 11.64 3.04 11.27
CA PHE A 100 12.07 4.33 10.76
C PHE A 100 11.64 4.50 9.29
N GLN A 101 11.89 3.50 8.45
CA GLN A 101 11.52 3.56 7.04
C GLN A 101 10.01 3.72 6.87
N VAL A 102 9.22 2.98 7.64
CA VAL A 102 7.77 3.02 7.58
C VAL A 102 7.25 4.38 8.04
N VAL A 103 7.76 4.90 9.16
CA VAL A 103 7.32 6.19 9.69
C VAL A 103 7.66 7.32 8.75
N VAL A 104 8.91 7.36 8.25
CA VAL A 104 9.34 8.42 7.32
C VAL A 104 8.59 8.30 6.00
N GLY A 105 8.48 7.09 5.45
CA GLY A 105 7.74 6.86 4.21
C GLY A 105 6.28 7.25 4.35
N GLY A 106 5.64 6.85 5.44
CA GLY A 106 4.26 7.22 5.72
C GLY A 106 4.06 8.72 5.86
N ALA A 107 4.98 9.39 6.56
CA ALA A 107 4.93 10.84 6.71
C ALA A 107 5.07 11.57 5.37
N LEU A 108 5.98 11.10 4.51
CA LEU A 108 6.17 11.69 3.19
C LEU A 108 4.93 11.50 2.31
N VAL A 109 4.34 10.31 2.33
CA VAL A 109 3.13 10.02 1.56
C VAL A 109 1.96 10.88 2.06
N PHE A 110 1.82 10.98 3.37
CA PHE A 110 0.78 11.82 3.97
C PHE A 110 0.97 13.29 3.59
N ALA A 111 2.20 13.79 3.69
CA ALA A 111 2.50 15.18 3.34
C ALA A 111 2.19 15.46 1.86
N ALA A 112 2.60 14.55 0.97
CA ALA A 112 2.31 14.69 -0.45
C ALA A 112 0.81 14.69 -0.71
N GLY A 113 0.07 13.79 -0.07
CA GLY A 113 -1.38 13.74 -0.19
C GLY A 113 -2.05 15.00 0.31
N ALA A 114 -1.60 15.55 1.42
CA ALA A 114 -2.14 16.78 1.98
C ALA A 114 -1.88 17.98 1.05
N ILE A 115 -0.68 18.08 0.48
CA ILE A 115 -0.32 19.16 -0.44
C ILE A 115 -1.16 19.06 -1.71
N ILE A 116 -1.27 17.89 -2.30
CA ILE A 116 -2.00 17.68 -3.55
C ILE A 116 -3.50 17.84 -3.31
N GLY A 117 -4.02 17.21 -2.25
CA GLY A 117 -5.44 17.22 -1.96
C GLY A 117 -5.94 18.53 -1.37
N GLY A 118 -5.08 19.26 -0.68
CA GLY A 118 -5.43 20.56 -0.08
C GLY A 118 -5.27 21.74 -1.02
N GLY A 119 -4.65 21.49 -2.18
CA GLY A 119 -4.49 22.52 -3.23
C GLY A 119 -5.73 22.64 -4.12
#